data_fd37179e8ff1fdc75eb2de26c43896d3
#
_entry.id   fd37179e8ff1fdc75eb2de26c43896d3
#
_cell.length_a   1.000
_cell.length_b   1.000
_cell.length_c   1.000
_cell.angle_alpha   90.00
_cell.angle_beta   90.00
_cell.angle_gamma   90.00
#
_symmetry.space_group_name_H-M   'P 1'
#
loop_
_entity.id
_entity.type
_entity.pdbx_description
1 polymer ?
#
loop_
_entity_poly.entity_id
_entity_poly.type
_entity_poly.pdbx_seq_one_letter_code
_entity_poly.pdbx_strand_id
1 'polypeptide(L)'
;MRSAGKLFFPVMMFLMLFSLSASAEMVSCAQCGMGADLSGTFTSRIVQAKQTRHFCDIGDLFAYLKANPASAADAQVKDYRTGDWINARQAYYVQSAKKFQTPMGWGIAAFKNKPETAEFGSALDFNGMMKNLK
;
A
#
# COMPACT_ATOMS: atom_id res chain seq x y z
N MET A 1 -18.38 14.39 -72.66
CA MET A 1 -17.37 14.85 -71.80
C MET A 1 -17.84 14.85 -70.41
N ARG A 2 -17.49 13.81 -69.65
CA ARG A 2 -18.05 13.57 -68.35
C ARG A 2 -16.95 13.71 -67.34
N SER A 3 -17.03 14.78 -66.53
CA SER A 3 -16.18 15.01 -65.35
C SER A 3 -16.67 14.14 -64.20
N ALA A 4 -15.88 13.18 -63.80
CA ALA A 4 -16.14 12.40 -62.60
C ALA A 4 -15.48 13.07 -61.40
N GLY A 5 -16.28 13.76 -60.58
CA GLY A 5 -15.86 14.30 -59.31
C GLY A 5 -15.59 13.18 -58.31
N LYS A 6 -14.35 13.02 -57.93
CA LYS A 6 -13.97 12.14 -56.79
C LYS A 6 -14.28 12.87 -55.51
N LEU A 7 -15.33 12.41 -54.80
CA LEU A 7 -15.62 12.81 -53.46
C LEU A 7 -14.56 12.18 -52.53
N PHE A 8 -13.65 12.98 -52.03
CA PHE A 8 -12.78 12.61 -50.94
C PHE A 8 -13.56 12.80 -49.63
N PHE A 9 -13.96 11.69 -49.00
CA PHE A 9 -14.43 11.68 -47.64
C PHE A 9 -13.21 11.65 -46.72
N PRO A 10 -12.98 12.66 -45.84
CA PRO A 10 -12.01 12.53 -44.78
C PRO A 10 -12.61 11.65 -43.69
N VAL A 11 -12.08 10.44 -43.56
CA VAL A 11 -12.33 9.59 -42.39
C VAL A 11 -11.68 10.27 -41.19
N MET A 12 -12.49 11.02 -40.47
CA MET A 12 -12.14 11.60 -39.18
C MET A 12 -12.08 10.47 -38.17
N MET A 13 -10.89 9.89 -38.00
CA MET A 13 -10.58 8.87 -37.01
C MET A 13 -10.59 9.52 -35.62
N PHE A 14 -11.74 9.45 -34.95
CA PHE A 14 -11.95 9.91 -33.60
C PHE A 14 -11.22 8.93 -32.66
N LEU A 15 -9.97 9.28 -32.31
CA LEU A 15 -9.24 8.58 -31.23
C LEU A 15 -9.97 8.86 -29.92
N MET A 16 -10.85 7.95 -29.50
CA MET A 16 -11.35 7.91 -28.14
C MET A 16 -10.18 7.53 -27.21
N LEU A 17 -9.60 8.54 -26.59
CA LEU A 17 -8.74 8.35 -25.43
C LEU A 17 -9.62 7.79 -24.30
N PHE A 18 -9.62 6.48 -24.16
CA PHE A 18 -10.12 5.81 -22.95
C PHE A 18 -9.17 6.18 -21.80
N SER A 19 -9.55 7.21 -21.06
CA SER A 19 -8.94 7.48 -19.75
C SER A 19 -9.32 6.34 -18.83
N LEU A 20 -8.40 5.38 -18.63
CA LEU A 20 -8.53 4.41 -17.53
C LEU A 20 -8.39 5.20 -16.24
N SER A 21 -9.50 5.57 -15.64
CA SER A 21 -9.53 6.02 -14.26
C SER A 21 -9.21 4.80 -13.39
N ALA A 22 -7.99 4.72 -12.87
CA ALA A 22 -7.65 3.74 -11.84
C ALA A 22 -8.42 4.13 -10.57
N SER A 23 -9.56 3.50 -10.33
CA SER A 23 -10.29 3.64 -9.07
C SER A 23 -9.47 2.97 -7.97
N ALA A 24 -9.18 3.69 -6.88
CA ALA A 24 -8.58 3.09 -5.70
C ALA A 24 -9.52 2.00 -5.16
N GLU A 25 -9.01 0.78 -5.04
CA GLU A 25 -9.79 -0.33 -4.47
C GLU A 25 -9.80 -0.21 -2.95
N MET A 26 -10.99 0.00 -2.39
CA MET A 26 -11.22 0.12 -0.96
C MET A 26 -11.76 -1.19 -0.39
N VAL A 27 -11.13 -1.66 0.68
CA VAL A 27 -11.56 -2.84 1.45
C VAL A 27 -11.68 -2.49 2.93
N SER A 28 -12.35 -3.34 3.71
CA SER A 28 -12.48 -3.12 5.15
C SER A 28 -11.18 -3.51 5.88
N CYS A 29 -10.69 -2.63 6.76
CA CYS A 29 -9.57 -2.91 7.65
C CYS A 29 -9.96 -3.97 8.69
N ALA A 30 -9.17 -5.03 8.81
CA ALA A 30 -9.46 -6.14 9.73
C ALA A 30 -9.32 -5.76 11.21
N GLN A 31 -8.60 -4.67 11.53
CA GLN A 31 -8.40 -4.21 12.91
C GLN A 31 -9.43 -3.15 13.34
N CYS A 32 -9.59 -2.09 12.54
CA CYS A 32 -10.42 -0.94 12.93
C CYS A 32 -11.76 -0.84 12.20
N GLY A 33 -12.00 -1.66 11.16
CA GLY A 33 -13.22 -1.67 10.37
C GLY A 33 -13.37 -0.53 9.37
N MET A 34 -12.45 0.43 9.34
CA MET A 34 -12.45 1.52 8.37
C MET A 34 -11.99 1.07 7.00
N GLY A 35 -12.21 1.89 5.97
CA GLY A 35 -11.73 1.62 4.63
C GLY A 35 -10.19 1.61 4.56
N ALA A 36 -9.62 0.59 3.93
CA ALA A 36 -8.22 0.51 3.59
C ALA A 36 -8.06 0.64 2.08
N ASP A 37 -7.30 1.65 1.65
CA ASP A 37 -6.94 1.84 0.24
C ASP A 37 -5.80 0.89 -0.12
N LEU A 38 -6.06 -0.08 -1.00
CA LEU A 38 -5.05 -1.06 -1.42
C LEU A 38 -3.86 -0.45 -2.17
N SER A 39 -4.02 0.74 -2.73
CA SER A 39 -2.92 1.50 -3.36
C SER A 39 -2.09 2.29 -2.34
N GLY A 40 -2.59 2.47 -1.12
CA GLY A 40 -1.98 3.30 -0.09
C GLY A 40 -0.59 2.78 0.36
N THR A 41 0.33 3.71 0.61
CA THR A 41 1.70 3.42 1.03
C THR A 41 1.80 2.70 2.38
N PHE A 42 0.87 2.99 3.28
CA PHE A 42 0.86 2.45 4.65
C PHE A 42 -0.08 1.26 4.83
N THR A 43 -0.74 0.84 3.77
CA THR A 43 -1.59 -0.35 3.77
C THR A 43 -0.73 -1.59 3.98
N SER A 44 -1.23 -2.50 4.80
CA SER A 44 -0.59 -3.76 5.09
C SER A 44 -1.59 -4.92 4.97
N ARG A 45 -1.10 -6.15 4.95
CA ARG A 45 -1.96 -7.32 4.79
C ARG A 45 -1.39 -8.58 5.42
N ILE A 46 -2.26 -9.55 5.66
CA ILE A 46 -1.92 -10.94 6.00
C ILE A 46 -2.48 -11.81 4.90
N VAL A 47 -1.61 -12.54 4.19
CA VAL A 47 -1.99 -13.39 3.05
C VAL A 47 -1.98 -14.85 3.48
N GLN A 48 -3.16 -15.42 3.67
CA GLN A 48 -3.35 -16.82 4.01
C GLN A 48 -4.10 -17.55 2.88
N ALA A 49 -3.94 -18.88 2.77
CA ALA A 49 -4.44 -19.66 1.63
C ALA A 49 -5.92 -19.44 1.26
N LYS A 50 -6.79 -19.18 2.25
CA LYS A 50 -8.23 -19.01 2.05
C LYS A 50 -8.73 -17.57 2.22
N GLN A 51 -7.90 -16.67 2.73
CA GLN A 51 -8.32 -15.31 3.09
C GLN A 51 -7.14 -14.37 3.14
N THR A 52 -7.32 -13.18 2.56
CA THR A 52 -6.41 -12.04 2.77
C THR A 52 -7.09 -11.03 3.67
N ARG A 53 -6.42 -10.65 4.75
CA ARG A 53 -6.84 -9.55 5.63
C ARG A 53 -6.03 -8.31 5.31
N HIS A 54 -6.72 -7.18 5.17
CA HIS A 54 -6.09 -5.89 4.89
C HIS A 54 -6.19 -4.98 6.11
N PHE A 55 -5.21 -4.08 6.23
CA PHE A 55 -5.14 -3.08 7.29
C PHE A 55 -4.86 -1.73 6.66
N CYS A 56 -5.55 -0.70 7.14
CA CYS A 56 -5.41 0.66 6.61
C CYS A 56 -4.10 1.34 7.03
N ASP A 57 -3.46 0.86 8.09
CA ASP A 57 -2.26 1.42 8.68
C ASP A 57 -1.35 0.28 9.18
N ILE A 58 -0.05 0.45 9.09
CA ILE A 58 0.92 -0.54 9.59
C ILE A 58 0.76 -0.76 11.11
N GLY A 59 0.42 0.28 11.86
CA GLY A 59 0.15 0.15 13.30
C GLY A 59 -1.03 -0.77 13.60
N ASP A 60 -2.06 -0.75 12.76
CA ASP A 60 -3.22 -1.65 12.90
C ASP A 60 -2.84 -3.10 12.63
N LEU A 61 -1.95 -3.36 11.67
CA LEU A 61 -1.37 -4.70 11.49
C LEU A 61 -0.67 -5.18 12.77
N PHE A 62 0.20 -4.36 13.34
CA PHE A 62 0.92 -4.74 14.57
C PHE A 62 -0.03 -4.94 15.76
N ALA A 63 -1.05 -4.10 15.91
CA ALA A 63 -2.08 -4.27 16.94
C ALA A 63 -2.81 -5.60 16.78
N TYR A 64 -3.17 -5.97 15.55
CA TYR A 64 -3.77 -7.26 15.25
C TYR A 64 -2.83 -8.43 15.56
N LEU A 65 -1.55 -8.33 15.18
CA LEU A 65 -0.56 -9.39 15.41
C LEU A 65 -0.24 -9.61 16.90
N LYS A 66 -0.41 -8.62 17.76
CA LYS A 66 -0.30 -8.82 19.22
C LYS A 66 -1.32 -9.82 19.73
N ALA A 67 -2.53 -9.79 19.21
CA ALA A 67 -3.60 -10.74 19.55
C ALA A 67 -3.52 -12.05 18.73
N ASN A 68 -2.84 -12.02 17.57
CA ASN A 68 -2.79 -13.13 16.62
C ASN A 68 -1.35 -13.40 16.16
N PRO A 69 -0.41 -13.75 17.05
CA PRO A 69 1.02 -13.81 16.73
C PRO A 69 1.38 -14.85 15.66
N ALA A 70 0.60 -15.94 15.54
CA ALA A 70 0.81 -16.96 14.52
C ALA A 70 0.67 -16.43 13.08
N SER A 71 -0.09 -15.35 12.88
CA SER A 71 -0.29 -14.72 11.57
C SER A 71 0.91 -13.87 11.10
N ALA A 72 1.92 -13.65 11.94
CA ALA A 72 3.07 -12.80 11.61
C ALA A 72 3.91 -13.36 10.44
N ALA A 73 3.94 -14.68 10.24
CA ALA A 73 4.67 -15.31 9.15
C ALA A 73 4.12 -14.91 7.77
N ASP A 74 2.81 -14.64 7.69
CA ASP A 74 2.08 -14.34 6.45
C ASP A 74 1.85 -12.83 6.28
N ALA A 75 2.38 -12.01 7.18
CA ALA A 75 2.20 -10.57 7.17
C ALA A 75 3.11 -9.88 6.15
N GLN A 76 2.55 -8.93 5.43
CA GLN A 76 3.24 -8.11 4.44
C GLN A 76 2.95 -6.64 4.65
N VAL A 77 3.96 -5.82 4.42
CA VAL A 77 3.91 -4.36 4.43
C VAL A 77 4.43 -3.83 3.10
N LYS A 78 4.15 -2.58 2.78
CA LYS A 78 4.74 -1.95 1.60
C LYS A 78 6.05 -1.26 1.96
N ASP A 79 7.06 -1.45 1.11
CA ASP A 79 8.27 -0.65 1.17
C ASP A 79 7.94 0.82 0.87
N TYR A 80 8.30 1.70 1.77
CA TYR A 80 8.01 3.14 1.65
C TYR A 80 8.63 3.77 0.40
N ARG A 81 9.77 3.27 -0.05
CA ARG A 81 10.50 3.82 -1.20
C ARG A 81 9.93 3.36 -2.54
N THR A 82 9.55 2.09 -2.65
CA THR A 82 9.19 1.48 -3.94
C THR A 82 7.70 1.16 -4.06
N GLY A 83 6.99 1.05 -2.94
CA GLY A 83 5.60 0.57 -2.91
C GLY A 83 5.45 -0.94 -3.06
N ASP A 84 6.56 -1.69 -3.13
CA ASP A 84 6.54 -3.14 -3.26
C ASP A 84 6.09 -3.81 -1.95
N TRP A 85 5.37 -4.93 -2.08
CA TRP A 85 5.06 -5.77 -0.94
C TRP A 85 6.31 -6.52 -0.46
N ILE A 86 6.60 -6.39 0.83
CA ILE A 86 7.72 -7.06 1.49
C ILE A 86 7.24 -7.81 2.72
N ASN A 87 7.98 -8.85 3.12
CA ASN A 87 7.65 -9.60 4.33
C ASN A 87 7.81 -8.71 5.57
N ALA A 88 6.77 -8.64 6.39
CA ALA A 88 6.74 -7.76 7.57
C ALA A 88 7.83 -8.11 8.58
N ARG A 89 8.19 -9.38 8.73
CA ARG A 89 9.23 -9.83 9.68
C ARG A 89 10.65 -9.48 9.25
N GLN A 90 10.84 -9.20 7.96
CA GLN A 90 12.15 -8.86 7.38
C GLN A 90 12.31 -7.36 7.13
N ALA A 91 11.25 -6.59 7.30
CA ALA A 91 11.27 -5.14 7.11
C ALA A 91 11.89 -4.40 8.30
N TYR A 92 12.35 -3.19 8.03
CA TYR A 92 12.75 -2.21 9.04
C TYR A 92 11.68 -1.13 9.14
N TYR A 93 11.47 -0.60 10.34
CA TYR A 93 10.39 0.33 10.63
C TYR A 93 10.93 1.61 11.24
N VAL A 94 10.32 2.73 10.86
CA VAL A 94 10.51 4.01 11.55
C VAL A 94 9.14 4.50 12.03
N GLN A 95 9.06 4.92 13.26
CA GLN A 95 7.86 5.54 13.81
C GLN A 95 8.09 7.03 14.02
N SER A 96 7.35 7.86 13.29
CA SER A 96 7.37 9.31 13.41
C SER A 96 6.07 9.92 12.89
N ALA A 97 5.18 10.32 13.79
CA ALA A 97 3.93 10.99 13.42
C ALA A 97 4.14 12.35 12.74
N LYS A 98 5.32 12.96 12.92
CA LYS A 98 5.68 14.21 12.23
C LYS A 98 6.05 14.01 10.77
N LYS A 99 6.68 12.87 10.43
CA LYS A 99 7.18 12.58 9.09
C LYS A 99 6.21 11.75 8.25
N PHE A 100 5.43 10.89 8.91
CA PHE A 100 4.48 10.01 8.25
C PHE A 100 3.07 10.29 8.75
N GLN A 101 2.25 10.83 7.84
CA GLN A 101 0.82 10.98 8.10
C GLN A 101 0.12 9.70 7.63
N THR A 102 -0.27 8.89 8.57
CA THR A 102 -0.90 7.59 8.31
C THR A 102 -2.39 7.62 8.66
N PRO A 103 -3.22 6.75 8.06
CA PRO A 103 -4.68 6.81 8.22
C PRO A 103 -5.16 6.79 9.67
N MET A 104 -4.52 6.02 10.55
CA MET A 104 -4.88 5.92 11.97
C MET A 104 -3.92 6.68 12.90
N GLY A 105 -2.99 7.45 12.33
CA GLY A 105 -2.06 8.28 13.10
C GLY A 105 -0.92 7.54 13.80
N TRP A 106 -0.69 6.26 13.48
CA TRP A 106 0.43 5.51 14.04
C TRP A 106 1.80 6.06 13.62
N GLY A 107 1.88 6.69 12.44
CA GLY A 107 3.09 7.29 11.92
C GLY A 107 4.20 6.28 11.67
N ILE A 108 3.87 5.07 11.22
CA ILE A 108 4.82 3.99 10.95
C ILE A 108 5.00 3.81 9.46
N ALA A 109 6.27 3.83 9.00
CA ALA A 109 6.66 3.45 7.65
C ALA A 109 7.57 2.23 7.68
N ALA A 110 7.47 1.38 6.66
CA ALA A 110 8.29 0.18 6.50
C ALA A 110 9.30 0.35 5.36
N PHE A 111 10.46 -0.25 5.50
CA PHE A 111 11.57 -0.18 4.55
C PHE A 111 12.16 -1.57 4.33
N LYS A 112 12.49 -1.87 3.09
CA LYS A 112 13.19 -3.11 2.76
C LYS A 112 14.63 -3.10 3.27
N ASN A 113 15.29 -1.94 3.19
CA ASN A 113 16.70 -1.79 3.52
C ASN A 113 16.90 -0.82 4.70
N LYS A 114 17.67 -1.24 5.69
CA LYS A 114 17.93 -0.43 6.90
C LYS A 114 18.57 0.94 6.61
N PRO A 115 19.56 1.08 5.70
CA PRO A 115 20.15 2.39 5.41
C PRO A 115 19.16 3.46 4.94
N GLU A 116 18.07 3.04 4.29
CA GLU A 116 17.05 3.96 3.77
C GLU A 116 16.22 4.64 4.88
N THR A 117 16.29 4.13 6.10
CA THR A 117 15.59 4.72 7.26
C THR A 117 16.28 5.95 7.83
N ALA A 118 17.57 6.14 7.54
CA ALA A 118 18.45 7.11 8.23
C ALA A 118 17.93 8.55 8.17
N GLU A 119 17.30 8.96 7.05
CA GLU A 119 16.76 10.32 6.92
C GLU A 119 15.46 10.53 7.71
N PHE A 120 14.81 9.46 8.13
CA PHE A 120 13.52 9.52 8.81
C PHE A 120 13.61 9.33 10.32
N GLY A 121 14.61 8.57 10.79
CA GLY A 121 14.79 8.31 12.21
C GLY A 121 15.46 6.98 12.51
N SER A 122 15.37 6.55 13.76
CA SER A 122 15.94 5.28 14.20
C SER A 122 15.13 4.10 13.69
N ALA A 123 15.82 3.15 13.04
CA ALA A 123 15.21 1.93 12.55
C ALA A 123 14.94 0.94 13.69
N LEU A 124 13.75 0.37 13.68
CA LEU A 124 13.37 -0.79 14.47
C LEU A 124 13.22 -2.00 13.54
N ASP A 125 13.60 -3.17 14.00
CA ASP A 125 13.20 -4.42 13.35
C ASP A 125 11.76 -4.79 13.74
N PHE A 126 11.26 -5.89 13.22
CA PHE A 126 9.91 -6.36 13.51
C PHE A 126 9.66 -6.55 15.02
N ASN A 127 10.60 -7.20 15.72
CA ASN A 127 10.46 -7.45 17.16
C ASN A 127 10.54 -6.15 17.97
N GLY A 128 11.42 -5.25 17.58
CA GLY A 128 11.51 -3.91 18.15
C GLY A 128 10.21 -3.14 18.00
N MET A 129 9.59 -3.19 16.81
CA MET A 129 8.32 -2.53 16.55
C MET A 129 7.19 -3.16 17.37
N MET A 130 7.11 -4.49 17.45
CA MET A 130 6.13 -5.20 18.29
C MET A 130 6.20 -4.81 19.77
N LYS A 131 7.40 -4.56 20.30
CA LYS A 131 7.60 -4.13 21.68
C LYS A 131 7.28 -2.65 21.89
N ASN A 132 7.58 -1.82 20.88
CA ASN A 132 7.43 -0.36 20.98
C ASN A 132 5.97 0.09 20.86
N LEU A 133 5.12 -0.68 20.24
CA LEU A 133 3.70 -0.36 20.09
C LEU A 133 2.98 -0.51 21.44
N LYS A 134 2.51 0.58 21.96
CA LYS A 134 1.76 0.63 23.25
C LYS A 134 0.26 0.47 23.04
#